data_68574728a5163c8ccd97176b1c3fb7fd
#
_entry.id   68574728a5163c8ccd97176b1c3fb7fd
#
_cell.length_a   1.000
_cell.length_b   1.000
_cell.length_c   1.000
_cell.angle_alpha   90.00
_cell.angle_beta   90.00
_cell.angle_gamma   90.00
#
_symmetry.space_group_name_H-M   'P 1'
#
loop_
_entity.id
_entity.type
_entity.pdbx_description
1 polymer ?
#
loop_
_entity_poly.entity_id
_entity_poly.type
_entity_poly.pdbx_seq_one_letter_code
_entity_poly.pdbx_strand_id
1 'polypeptide(L)'
;MSIMALYLLLLKATVTSFAGMGSLPQIRQDFVVTHGVVTDEQLSQAVVIGRSAPGPVGAYVVAIGYFAGGWSGAIAAWLAMITPALLVIPLLTLLRQFLHLPRVRAAVDAVVIASAVLLLTSVLRMAMDSVEMLRRVFG
;
A
#
# COMPACT_ATOMS: atom_id res chain seq x y z
N MET A 1 12.43 19.23 -6.34
CA MET A 1 12.65 18.27 -5.24
C MET A 1 13.82 17.35 -5.60
N SER A 2 14.71 17.01 -4.66
CA SER A 2 15.80 16.07 -4.96
C SER A 2 15.23 14.65 -5.14
N ILE A 3 15.86 13.84 -6.02
CA ILE A 3 15.45 12.45 -6.28
C ILE A 3 15.48 11.62 -4.99
N MET A 4 16.47 11.92 -4.12
CA MET A 4 16.59 11.29 -2.81
C MET A 4 15.40 11.60 -1.89
N ALA A 5 14.96 12.85 -1.84
CA ALA A 5 13.79 13.24 -1.05
C ALA A 5 12.52 12.58 -1.59
N LEU A 6 12.36 12.50 -2.91
CA LEU A 6 11.26 11.80 -3.56
C LEU A 6 11.24 10.32 -3.21
N TYR A 7 12.39 9.65 -3.31
CA TYR A 7 12.54 8.25 -2.91
C TYR A 7 12.15 8.01 -1.44
N LEU A 8 12.67 8.83 -0.52
CA LEU A 8 12.39 8.68 0.92
C LEU A 8 10.91 8.92 1.26
N LEU A 9 10.25 9.90 0.63
CA LEU A 9 8.83 10.17 0.83
C LEU A 9 7.96 9.01 0.33
N LEU A 10 8.27 8.49 -0.86
CA LEU A 10 7.55 7.34 -1.41
C LEU A 10 7.82 6.05 -0.63
N LEU A 11 9.05 5.84 -0.18
CA LEU A 11 9.42 4.71 0.69
C LEU A 11 8.64 4.78 2.00
N LYS A 12 8.61 5.95 2.65
CA LYS A 12 7.80 6.18 3.86
C LYS A 12 6.33 5.85 3.61
N ALA A 13 5.74 6.39 2.53
CA ALA A 13 4.35 6.13 2.19
C ALA A 13 4.09 4.63 1.93
N THR A 14 4.99 3.94 1.26
CA THR A 14 4.87 2.51 0.95
C THR A 14 4.99 1.64 2.21
N VAL A 15 5.92 1.96 3.10
CA VAL A 15 6.13 1.20 4.36
C VAL A 15 4.98 1.40 5.34
N THR A 16 4.48 2.63 5.47
CA THR A 16 3.42 2.96 6.44
C THR A 16 2.03 2.50 6.02
N SER A 17 1.78 2.30 4.73
CA SER A 17 0.45 1.96 4.20
C SER A 17 0.22 0.46 3.94
N PHE A 18 1.18 -0.39 4.23
CA PHE A 18 1.08 -1.86 4.05
C PHE A 18 0.51 -2.29 2.69
N ALA A 19 0.98 -1.70 1.62
CA ALA A 19 0.59 -1.96 0.24
C ALA A 19 -0.90 -1.68 -0.10
N GLY A 20 -1.13 -1.05 -1.23
CA GLY A 20 -2.47 -0.76 -1.74
C GLY A 20 -2.86 0.72 -1.64
N MET A 21 -4.15 0.98 -1.71
CA MET A 21 -4.73 2.33 -1.75
C MET A 21 -4.60 3.11 -0.43
N GLY A 22 -4.18 2.46 0.65
CA GLY A 22 -3.99 3.09 1.96
C GLY A 22 -2.92 4.19 2.00
N SER A 23 -1.96 4.18 1.07
CA SER A 23 -0.95 5.24 0.94
C SER A 23 -1.46 6.51 0.26
N LEU A 24 -2.60 6.47 -0.40
CA LEU A 24 -3.11 7.58 -1.21
C LEU A 24 -3.33 8.87 -0.41
N PRO A 25 -3.97 8.86 0.78
CA PRO A 25 -4.12 10.07 1.59
C PRO A 25 -2.78 10.66 2.03
N GLN A 26 -1.81 9.81 2.37
CA GLN A 26 -0.49 10.25 2.79
C GLN A 26 0.31 10.83 1.62
N ILE A 27 0.26 10.17 0.46
CA ILE A 27 0.89 10.69 -0.77
C ILE A 27 0.27 12.03 -1.15
N ARG A 28 -1.04 12.17 -1.09
CA ARG A 28 -1.72 13.44 -1.33
C ARG A 28 -1.22 14.52 -0.38
N GLN A 29 -1.15 14.22 0.91
CA GLN A 29 -0.66 15.15 1.91
C GLN A 29 0.79 15.57 1.64
N ASP A 30 1.67 14.62 1.36
CA ASP A 30 3.11 14.89 1.17
C ASP A 30 3.39 15.55 -0.19
N PHE A 31 2.79 15.10 -1.30
CA PHE A 31 3.15 15.53 -2.64
C PHE A 31 2.30 16.70 -3.17
N VAL A 32 1.03 16.77 -2.79
CA VAL A 32 0.13 17.85 -3.25
C VAL A 32 0.12 18.99 -2.24
N VAL A 33 -0.17 18.72 -0.97
CA VAL A 33 -0.39 19.76 0.04
C VAL A 33 0.93 20.35 0.54
N THR A 34 1.90 19.49 0.91
CA THR A 34 3.14 19.93 1.57
C THR A 34 4.18 20.42 0.59
N HIS A 35 4.41 19.70 -0.51
CA HIS A 35 5.48 20.03 -1.46
C HIS A 35 4.97 20.63 -2.77
N GLY A 36 3.69 20.48 -3.10
CA GLY A 36 3.12 21.05 -4.35
C GLY A 36 3.76 20.53 -5.64
N VAL A 37 4.33 19.30 -5.60
CA VAL A 37 5.09 18.73 -6.72
C VAL A 37 4.19 18.02 -7.72
N VAL A 38 3.02 17.58 -7.25
CA VAL A 38 1.99 16.89 -8.04
C VAL A 38 0.66 17.58 -7.78
N THR A 39 -0.18 17.70 -8.80
CA THR A 39 -1.56 18.22 -8.65
C THR A 39 -2.54 17.12 -8.26
N ASP A 40 -3.69 17.48 -7.69
CA ASP A 40 -4.79 16.53 -7.40
C ASP A 40 -5.26 15.81 -8.68
N GLU A 41 -5.23 16.49 -9.82
CA GLU A 41 -5.57 15.91 -11.12
C GLU A 41 -4.55 14.85 -11.54
N GLN A 42 -3.25 15.15 -11.45
CA GLN A 42 -2.18 14.20 -11.74
C GLN A 42 -2.23 12.99 -10.78
N LEU A 43 -2.57 13.21 -9.51
CA LEU A 43 -2.77 12.13 -8.55
C LEU A 43 -3.91 11.21 -8.98
N SER A 44 -5.03 11.79 -9.42
CA SER A 44 -6.18 11.04 -9.92
C SER A 44 -5.83 10.24 -11.19
N GLN A 45 -5.11 10.87 -12.13
CA GLN A 45 -4.62 10.21 -13.34
C GLN A 45 -3.66 9.04 -13.02
N ALA A 46 -2.76 9.22 -12.05
CA ALA A 46 -1.85 8.16 -11.60
C ALA A 46 -2.62 6.94 -11.07
N VAL A 47 -3.69 7.18 -10.30
CA VAL A 47 -4.55 6.10 -9.79
C VAL A 47 -5.26 5.36 -10.92
N VAL A 48 -5.78 6.08 -11.92
CA VAL A 48 -6.41 5.47 -13.10
C VAL A 48 -5.41 4.63 -13.87
N ILE A 49 -4.19 5.16 -14.12
CA ILE A 49 -3.10 4.44 -14.80
C ILE A 49 -2.76 3.16 -14.02
N GLY A 50 -2.58 3.28 -12.69
CA GLY A 50 -2.25 2.14 -11.84
C GLY A 50 -3.33 1.05 -11.80
N ARG A 51 -4.60 1.42 -11.97
CA ARG A 51 -5.72 0.47 -12.06
C ARG A 51 -5.88 -0.16 -13.43
N SER A 52 -5.50 0.54 -14.49
CA SER A 52 -5.60 0.08 -15.87
C SER A 52 -4.42 -0.82 -16.26
N ALA A 53 -3.27 -0.68 -15.60
CA ALA A 53 -2.09 -1.49 -15.87
C ALA A 53 -2.23 -2.89 -15.24
N PRO A 54 -1.93 -3.96 -15.99
CA PRO A 54 -1.83 -5.30 -15.40
C PRO A 54 -0.64 -5.33 -14.44
N GLY A 55 -0.90 -5.50 -13.14
CA GLY A 55 0.16 -5.52 -12.14
C GLY A 55 -0.34 -5.26 -10.72
N PRO A 56 0.57 -5.11 -9.77
CA PRO A 56 0.20 -4.82 -8.38
C PRO A 56 -0.50 -3.47 -8.29
N VAL A 57 -1.52 -3.36 -7.45
CA VAL A 57 -2.33 -2.15 -7.22
C VAL A 57 -1.47 -0.93 -6.85
N GLY A 58 -0.22 -1.14 -6.39
CA GLY A 58 0.74 -0.09 -6.07
C GLY A 58 1.40 0.60 -7.28
N ALA A 59 1.17 0.16 -8.53
CA ALA A 59 1.80 0.73 -9.72
C ALA A 59 1.53 2.23 -9.91
N TYR A 60 0.44 2.77 -9.34
CA TYR A 60 0.17 4.20 -9.35
C TYR A 60 1.28 5.04 -8.67
N VAL A 61 2.04 4.46 -7.73
CA VAL A 61 3.19 5.12 -7.07
C VAL A 61 4.28 5.45 -8.09
N VAL A 62 4.50 4.59 -9.08
CA VAL A 62 5.46 4.82 -10.17
C VAL A 62 5.00 5.96 -11.08
N ALA A 63 3.70 6.02 -11.38
CA ALA A 63 3.12 7.12 -12.14
C ALA A 63 3.24 8.46 -11.40
N ILE A 64 3.02 8.48 -10.09
CA ILE A 64 3.24 9.67 -9.25
C ILE A 64 4.72 10.09 -9.29
N GLY A 65 5.64 9.14 -9.17
CA GLY A 65 7.07 9.41 -9.30
C GLY A 65 7.42 10.04 -10.66
N TYR A 66 6.79 9.57 -11.72
CA TYR A 66 6.96 10.16 -13.05
C TYR A 66 6.43 11.60 -13.12
N PHE A 67 5.26 11.90 -12.60
CA PHE A 67 4.72 13.26 -12.56
C PHE A 67 5.56 14.20 -11.69
N ALA A 68 6.17 13.70 -10.63
CA ALA A 68 6.99 14.49 -9.71
C ALA A 68 8.42 14.75 -10.21
N GLY A 69 9.01 13.84 -10.98
CA GLY A 69 10.43 13.94 -11.37
C GLY A 69 10.80 13.30 -12.70
N GLY A 70 9.81 13.08 -13.60
CA GLY A 70 10.04 12.47 -14.91
C GLY A 70 10.54 11.01 -14.79
N TRP A 71 11.36 10.59 -15.72
CA TRP A 71 11.91 9.22 -15.75
C TRP A 71 12.73 8.86 -14.52
N SER A 72 13.52 9.79 -14.00
CA SER A 72 14.31 9.59 -12.77
C SER A 72 13.41 9.43 -11.54
N GLY A 73 12.31 10.17 -11.48
CA GLY A 73 11.29 10.03 -10.46
C GLY A 73 10.55 8.69 -10.52
N ALA A 74 10.23 8.21 -11.72
CA ALA A 74 9.62 6.90 -11.92
C ALA A 74 10.52 5.75 -11.44
N ILE A 75 11.82 5.80 -11.76
CA ILE A 75 12.81 4.82 -11.29
C ILE A 75 12.93 4.86 -9.77
N ALA A 76 13.02 6.05 -9.17
CA ALA A 76 13.09 6.21 -7.71
C ALA A 76 11.83 5.65 -7.02
N ALA A 77 10.65 5.88 -7.58
CA ALA A 77 9.38 5.35 -7.09
C ALA A 77 9.31 3.82 -7.20
N TRP A 78 9.78 3.26 -8.30
CA TRP A 78 9.86 1.83 -8.50
C TRP A 78 10.80 1.16 -7.48
N LEU A 79 11.99 1.73 -7.26
CA LEU A 79 12.91 1.28 -6.22
C LEU A 79 12.31 1.40 -4.82
N ALA A 80 11.61 2.51 -4.51
CA ALA A 80 10.93 2.70 -3.23
C ALA A 80 9.85 1.64 -2.98
N MET A 81 9.21 1.14 -4.02
CA MET A 81 8.19 0.09 -3.93
C MET A 81 8.80 -1.30 -3.70
N ILE A 82 9.97 -1.59 -4.28
CA ILE A 82 10.66 -2.88 -4.15
C ILE A 82 11.41 -2.98 -2.82
N THR A 83 11.94 -1.88 -2.31
CA THR A 83 12.77 -1.87 -1.10
C THR A 83 12.11 -2.56 0.11
N PRO A 84 10.85 -2.28 0.49
CA PRO A 84 10.22 -2.97 1.61
C PRO A 84 10.03 -4.48 1.34
N ALA A 85 9.77 -4.88 0.11
CA ALA A 85 9.65 -6.29 -0.24
C ALA A 85 10.98 -7.04 -0.06
N LEU A 86 12.09 -6.42 -0.46
CA LEU A 86 13.43 -6.97 -0.22
C LEU A 86 13.80 -7.03 1.27
N LEU A 87 13.35 -6.05 2.06
CA LEU A 87 13.58 -6.03 3.52
C LEU A 87 12.79 -7.09 4.27
N VAL A 88 11.65 -7.54 3.74
CA VAL A 88 10.84 -8.60 4.36
C VAL A 88 11.61 -9.92 4.40
N ILE A 89 12.43 -10.24 3.40
CA ILE A 89 13.18 -11.51 3.34
C ILE A 89 14.15 -11.65 4.54
N PRO A 90 15.09 -10.73 4.79
CA PRO A 90 15.97 -10.82 5.96
C PRO A 90 15.21 -10.67 7.27
N LEU A 91 14.12 -9.87 7.30
CA LEU A 91 13.27 -9.74 8.49
C LEU A 91 12.60 -11.07 8.86
N LEU A 92 12.10 -11.82 7.87
CA LEU A 92 11.51 -13.14 8.10
C LEU A 92 12.56 -14.18 8.53
N THR A 93 13.77 -14.13 7.99
CA THR A 93 14.87 -15.02 8.45
C THR A 93 15.27 -14.71 9.88
N LEU A 94 15.33 -13.42 10.23
CA LEU A 94 15.59 -13.00 11.60
C LEU A 94 14.45 -13.42 12.54
N LEU A 95 13.20 -13.21 12.14
CA LEU A 95 12.03 -13.60 12.92
C LEU A 95 12.00 -15.11 13.15
N ARG A 96 12.38 -15.93 12.16
CA ARG A 96 12.46 -17.39 12.31
C ARG A 96 13.42 -17.81 13.42
N GLN A 97 14.51 -17.09 13.64
CA GLN A 97 15.44 -17.36 14.74
C GLN A 97 14.82 -17.11 16.11
N PHE A 98 13.83 -16.20 16.21
CA PHE A 98 13.12 -15.90 17.45
C PHE A 98 11.86 -16.72 17.66
N LEU A 99 11.36 -17.43 16.64
CA LEU A 99 10.18 -18.30 16.74
C LEU A 99 10.36 -19.51 17.69
N HIS A 100 11.61 -19.79 18.10
CA HIS A 100 11.88 -20.79 19.15
C HIS A 100 11.41 -20.32 20.54
N LEU A 101 11.23 -19.01 20.73
CA LEU A 101 10.72 -18.45 21.98
C LEU A 101 9.20 -18.60 22.02
N PRO A 102 8.63 -19.30 23.05
CA PRO A 102 7.20 -19.58 23.11
C PRO A 102 6.34 -18.30 23.14
N ARG A 103 6.87 -17.21 23.70
CA ARG A 103 6.19 -15.91 23.73
C ARG A 103 6.07 -15.28 22.35
N VAL A 104 7.11 -15.37 21.51
CA VAL A 104 7.11 -14.82 20.15
C VAL A 104 6.17 -15.62 19.27
N ARG A 105 6.19 -16.95 19.39
CA ARG A 105 5.28 -17.83 18.67
C ARG A 105 3.83 -17.55 19.03
N ALA A 106 3.50 -17.44 20.32
CA ALA A 106 2.16 -17.11 20.76
C ALA A 106 1.67 -15.73 20.24
N ALA A 107 2.55 -14.73 20.19
CA ALA A 107 2.23 -13.43 19.63
C ALA A 107 1.94 -13.50 18.12
N VAL A 108 2.75 -14.23 17.36
CA VAL A 108 2.55 -14.44 15.91
C VAL A 108 1.24 -15.19 15.66
N ASP A 109 0.98 -16.28 16.39
CA ASP A 109 -0.26 -17.04 16.27
C ASP A 109 -1.49 -16.18 16.58
N ALA A 110 -1.43 -15.32 17.61
CA ALA A 110 -2.50 -14.39 17.95
C ALA A 110 -2.76 -13.37 16.83
N VAL A 111 -1.71 -12.81 16.21
CA VAL A 111 -1.84 -11.89 15.08
C VAL A 111 -2.45 -12.58 13.87
N VAL A 112 -2.02 -13.79 13.55
CA VAL A 112 -2.57 -14.59 12.44
C VAL A 112 -4.05 -14.87 12.65
N ILE A 113 -4.45 -15.32 13.86
CA ILE A 113 -5.85 -15.59 14.20
C ILE A 113 -6.68 -14.29 14.11
N ALA A 114 -6.20 -13.19 14.70
CA ALA A 114 -6.88 -11.91 14.65
C ALA A 114 -7.08 -11.41 13.21
N SER A 115 -6.05 -11.55 12.36
CA SER A 115 -6.12 -11.19 10.93
C SER A 115 -7.14 -12.03 10.18
N ALA A 116 -7.18 -13.34 10.43
CA ALA A 116 -8.15 -14.26 9.82
C ALA A 116 -9.59 -13.90 10.22
N VAL A 117 -9.82 -13.59 11.50
CA VAL A 117 -11.14 -13.17 12.01
C VAL A 117 -11.58 -11.85 11.37
N LEU A 118 -10.67 -10.85 11.25
CA LEU A 118 -10.97 -9.58 10.60
C LEU A 118 -11.32 -9.76 9.14
N LEU A 119 -10.58 -10.59 8.41
CA LEU A 119 -10.88 -10.89 7.00
C LEU A 119 -12.24 -11.59 6.86
N LEU A 120 -12.52 -12.59 7.69
CA LEU A 120 -13.79 -13.30 7.67
C LEU A 120 -14.97 -12.34 7.98
N THR A 121 -14.81 -11.49 8.98
CA THR A 121 -15.83 -10.48 9.34
C THR A 121 -16.08 -9.50 8.20
N SER A 122 -15.03 -9.06 7.51
CA SER A 122 -15.12 -8.15 6.37
C SER A 122 -15.86 -8.80 5.20
N VAL A 123 -15.57 -10.05 4.89
CA VAL A 123 -16.23 -10.82 3.83
C VAL A 123 -17.71 -11.05 4.18
N LEU A 124 -18.02 -11.41 5.43
CA LEU A 124 -19.41 -11.61 5.88
C LEU A 124 -20.22 -10.31 5.79
N ARG A 125 -19.67 -9.18 6.22
CA ARG A 125 -20.34 -7.86 6.07
C ARG A 125 -20.62 -7.57 4.61
N MET A 126 -19.63 -7.74 3.74
CA MET A 126 -19.78 -7.49 2.31
C MET A 126 -20.85 -8.38 1.66
N ALA A 127 -20.90 -9.66 2.08
CA ALA A 127 -21.93 -10.59 1.63
C ALA A 127 -23.34 -10.18 2.13
N MET A 128 -23.45 -9.77 3.39
CA MET A 128 -24.74 -9.30 3.96
C MET A 128 -25.23 -8.04 3.26
N ASP A 129 -24.35 -7.06 3.02
CA ASP A 129 -24.70 -5.83 2.29
C ASP A 129 -25.15 -6.13 0.86
N SER A 130 -24.51 -7.10 0.20
CA SER A 130 -24.90 -7.55 -1.15
C SER A 130 -26.27 -8.21 -1.17
N VAL A 131 -26.59 -9.05 -0.18
CA VAL A 131 -27.92 -9.69 -0.03
C VAL A 131 -29.00 -8.64 0.27
N GLU A 132 -28.70 -7.70 1.15
CA GLU A 132 -29.62 -6.59 1.47
C GLU A 132 -29.93 -5.73 0.24
N MET A 133 -28.90 -5.45 -0.56
CA MET A 133 -29.06 -4.70 -1.81
C MET A 133 -29.94 -5.45 -2.82
N LEU A 134 -29.73 -6.76 -2.99
CA LEU A 134 -30.55 -7.61 -3.86
C LEU A 134 -32.01 -7.63 -3.37
N ARG A 135 -32.22 -7.74 -2.07
CA ARG A 135 -33.56 -7.72 -1.48
C ARG A 135 -34.30 -6.41 -1.73
N ARG A 136 -33.59 -5.25 -1.74
CA ARG A 136 -34.20 -3.93 -2.04
C ARG A 136 -34.50 -3.75 -3.52
N VAL A 137 -33.80 -4.42 -4.41
CA VAL A 137 -33.99 -4.30 -5.87
C VAL A 137 -35.09 -5.23 -6.36
N PHE A 138 -35.27 -6.40 -5.74
CA PHE A 138 -36.21 -7.45 -6.20
C PHE A 138 -37.41 -7.67 -5.27
N GLY A 139 -37.51 -7.02 -4.14
CA GLY A 139 -38.64 -7.05 -3.23
C GLY A 139 -39.45 -5.76 -3.28
#